data_9fdaa4a7adcee73ca938c305a608a719
#
_entry.id   9fdaa4a7adcee73ca938c305a608a719
#
_cell.length_a   1.000
_cell.length_b   1.000
_cell.length_c   1.000
_cell.angle_alpha   90.00
_cell.angle_beta   90.00
_cell.angle_gamma   90.00
#
_symmetry.space_group_name_H-M   'P 1'
#
loop_
_entity.id
_entity.type
_entity.pdbx_description
1 polymer ?
#
loop_
_entity_poly.entity_id
_entity_poly.type
_entity_poly.pdbx_seq_one_letter_code
_entity_poly.pdbx_strand_id
1 'polypeptide(L)'
;MNPRIETLQTLTYEVTGAIARIILNRPERGNGITLEMPRELAACVERANLDPDVHVIALAGNGSGFCGGYDLIASAEHDMEGIAQPDAPEGSPLDPMVQARNHDPSGTWDPVTDYQMMSRNLRGFMSLFHSEKPTVCKVHGYCVAGGTDMALCSDLLVVEDTAKIGYPPARVWGVPTSALWAYRVGPARAKRLLLTGDSIDGTTAAEWGLASEVAPAAELDERFESLLERIGRVPINQLVMHKLLVNQTLYSQGLQATQAMGVFFDGIARHTPEGFAWQQLAAEKGFKEAVRERDEPFGDVGLG
;
A
#
# COMPACT_ATOMS: atom_id res chain seq x y z
N MET A 1 30.43 5.55 8.95
CA MET A 1 29.82 6.81 8.48
C MET A 1 28.50 6.98 9.21
N ASN A 2 28.16 8.21 9.68
CA ASN A 2 26.81 8.41 10.21
C ASN A 2 25.79 8.23 9.08
N PRO A 3 24.70 7.51 9.30
CA PRO A 3 23.66 7.36 8.29
C PRO A 3 23.13 8.74 7.90
N ARG A 4 23.02 9.01 6.61
CA ARG A 4 22.45 10.24 6.11
C ARG A 4 20.96 10.00 5.89
N ILE A 5 20.15 10.39 6.85
CA ILE A 5 18.69 10.33 6.73
C ILE A 5 18.25 11.52 5.86
N GLU A 6 17.53 11.21 4.80
CA GLU A 6 16.81 12.20 3.98
C GLU A 6 15.32 12.12 4.32
N THR A 7 14.76 13.27 4.68
CA THR A 7 13.33 13.40 4.94
C THR A 7 12.67 13.99 3.69
N LEU A 8 11.74 13.24 3.11
CA LEU A 8 10.89 13.64 2.01
C LEU A 8 9.53 14.12 2.56
N GLN A 9 8.57 14.41 1.70
CA GLN A 9 7.26 14.88 2.12
C GLN A 9 6.48 13.79 2.89
N THR A 10 6.55 12.53 2.44
CA THR A 10 5.76 11.41 2.99
C THR A 10 6.60 10.28 3.54
N LEU A 11 7.89 10.25 3.22
CA LEU A 11 8.81 9.16 3.53
C LEU A 11 10.10 9.70 4.16
N THR A 12 10.85 8.80 4.78
CA THR A 12 12.28 9.00 5.02
C THR A 12 13.08 7.92 4.28
N TYR A 13 14.27 8.28 3.82
CA TYR A 13 15.20 7.38 3.14
C TYR A 13 16.54 7.37 3.84
N GLU A 14 17.10 6.17 4.08
CA GLU A 14 18.36 6.00 4.75
C GLU A 14 19.09 4.78 4.18
N VAL A 15 20.43 4.83 4.10
CA VAL A 15 21.26 3.66 3.76
C VAL A 15 22.22 3.38 4.92
N THR A 16 22.23 2.15 5.40
CA THR A 16 23.17 1.67 6.42
C THR A 16 23.71 0.31 6.00
N GLY A 17 25.01 0.25 5.71
CA GLY A 17 25.64 -0.97 5.17
C GLY A 17 24.96 -1.39 3.86
N ALA A 18 24.56 -2.63 3.77
CA ALA A 18 23.91 -3.19 2.57
C ALA A 18 22.38 -2.99 2.53
N ILE A 19 21.81 -2.17 3.42
CA ILE A 19 20.37 -2.03 3.60
C ILE A 19 19.95 -0.59 3.30
N ALA A 20 19.06 -0.41 2.32
CA ALA A 20 18.31 0.84 2.12
C ALA A 20 16.98 0.76 2.88
N ARG A 21 16.67 1.76 3.70
CA ARG A 21 15.44 1.87 4.47
C ARG A 21 14.55 2.97 3.91
N ILE A 22 13.32 2.60 3.59
CA ILE A 22 12.25 3.50 3.21
C ILE A 22 11.19 3.41 4.31
N ILE A 23 10.90 4.53 4.97
CA ILE A 23 9.99 4.53 6.11
C ILE A 23 8.87 5.52 5.85
N LEU A 24 7.62 5.04 5.86
CA LEU A 24 6.43 5.89 5.78
C LEU A 24 6.42 6.83 6.99
N ASN A 25 6.29 8.13 6.76
CA ASN A 25 6.50 9.14 7.79
C ASN A 25 5.37 10.19 7.87
N ARG A 26 4.15 9.70 7.95
CA ARG A 26 2.94 10.49 8.25
C ARG A 26 2.15 9.82 9.39
N PRO A 27 2.79 9.55 10.57
CA PRO A 27 2.19 8.76 11.64
C PRO A 27 0.90 9.39 12.20
N GLU A 28 0.78 10.72 12.21
CA GLU A 28 -0.40 11.47 12.65
C GLU A 28 -1.62 11.29 11.73
N ARG A 29 -1.39 10.82 10.50
CA ARG A 29 -2.41 10.49 9.49
C ARG A 29 -2.47 8.99 9.22
N GLY A 30 -1.98 8.16 10.13
CA GLY A 30 -1.93 6.70 9.96
C GLY A 30 -1.14 6.25 8.74
N ASN A 31 -0.12 6.99 8.35
CA ASN A 31 0.65 6.82 7.11
C ASN A 31 -0.24 6.78 5.86
N GLY A 32 -1.31 7.58 5.84
CA GLY A 32 -2.24 7.68 4.72
C GLY A 32 -1.55 8.05 3.41
N ILE A 33 -1.94 7.32 2.36
CA ILE A 33 -1.36 7.44 1.01
C ILE A 33 -1.89 8.70 0.35
N THR A 34 -0.99 9.60 -0.03
CA THR A 34 -1.24 10.76 -0.88
C THR A 34 -0.83 10.47 -2.32
N LEU A 35 -1.10 11.38 -3.25
CA LEU A 35 -0.61 11.27 -4.63
C LEU A 35 0.93 11.33 -4.72
N GLU A 36 1.58 11.96 -3.73
CA GLU A 36 3.04 12.09 -3.67
C GLU A 36 3.72 10.79 -3.20
N MET A 37 3.14 10.10 -2.23
CA MET A 37 3.79 8.93 -1.62
C MET A 37 4.22 7.83 -2.62
N PRO A 38 3.40 7.42 -3.61
CA PRO A 38 3.83 6.42 -4.60
C PRO A 38 4.99 6.91 -5.48
N ARG A 39 5.08 8.23 -5.76
CA ARG A 39 6.17 8.84 -6.52
C ARG A 39 7.47 8.82 -5.72
N GLU A 40 7.42 9.27 -4.48
CA GLU A 40 8.58 9.23 -3.56
C GLU A 40 9.06 7.80 -3.34
N LEU A 41 8.15 6.85 -3.15
CA LEU A 41 8.48 5.44 -3.00
C LEU A 41 9.26 4.91 -4.21
N ALA A 42 8.76 5.15 -5.42
CA ALA A 42 9.42 4.73 -6.65
C ALA A 42 10.81 5.37 -6.81
N ALA A 43 10.95 6.66 -6.46
CA ALA A 43 12.24 7.35 -6.51
C ALA A 43 13.24 6.78 -5.50
N CYS A 44 12.80 6.46 -4.28
CA CYS A 44 13.64 5.83 -3.26
C CYS A 44 14.07 4.41 -3.67
N VAL A 45 13.15 3.63 -4.25
CA VAL A 45 13.46 2.29 -4.76
C VAL A 45 14.48 2.35 -5.89
N GLU A 46 14.31 3.26 -6.85
CA GLU A 46 15.27 3.43 -7.95
C GLU A 46 16.64 3.87 -7.44
N ARG A 47 16.67 4.81 -6.49
CA ARG A 47 17.93 5.21 -5.84
C ARG A 47 18.63 4.02 -5.16
N ALA A 48 17.87 3.17 -4.48
CA ALA A 48 18.42 1.97 -3.85
C ALA A 48 18.92 0.95 -4.90
N ASN A 49 18.21 0.80 -6.03
CA ASN A 49 18.65 -0.07 -7.13
C ASN A 49 20.00 0.35 -7.71
N LEU A 50 20.20 1.66 -7.88
CA LEU A 50 21.43 2.24 -8.45
C LEU A 50 22.62 2.30 -7.47
N ASP A 51 22.39 2.12 -6.18
CA ASP A 51 23.46 2.13 -5.17
C ASP A 51 24.18 0.77 -5.14
N PRO A 52 25.49 0.69 -5.51
CA PRO A 52 26.20 -0.59 -5.59
C PRO A 52 26.41 -1.27 -4.24
N ASP A 53 26.32 -0.53 -3.14
CA ASP A 53 26.53 -1.07 -1.79
C ASP A 53 25.23 -1.64 -1.20
N VAL A 54 24.06 -1.30 -1.74
CA VAL A 54 22.77 -1.78 -1.28
C VAL A 54 22.47 -3.16 -1.86
N HIS A 55 22.10 -4.12 -1.01
CA HIS A 55 21.69 -5.48 -1.39
C HIS A 55 20.21 -5.75 -1.13
N VAL A 56 19.58 -5.02 -0.21
CA VAL A 56 18.17 -5.23 0.17
C VAL A 56 17.50 -3.90 0.52
N ILE A 57 16.23 -3.80 0.19
CA ILE A 57 15.37 -2.64 0.49
C ILE A 57 14.40 -3.03 1.60
N ALA A 58 14.44 -2.28 2.69
CA ALA A 58 13.54 -2.38 3.82
C ALA A 58 12.42 -1.34 3.71
N LEU A 59 11.17 -1.76 3.82
CA LEU A 59 10.01 -0.88 3.90
C LEU A 59 9.36 -1.00 5.28
N ALA A 60 9.07 0.12 5.94
CA ALA A 60 8.40 0.14 7.25
C ALA A 60 7.54 1.40 7.38
N GLY A 61 6.76 1.50 8.45
CA GLY A 61 6.03 2.72 8.80
C GLY A 61 6.42 3.23 10.18
N ASN A 62 6.36 4.53 10.38
CA ASN A 62 6.44 5.15 11.70
C ASN A 62 5.06 5.19 12.38
N GLY A 63 5.03 5.28 13.71
CA GLY A 63 3.80 5.45 14.49
C GLY A 63 3.13 4.14 14.90
N SER A 64 1.79 4.14 14.98
CA SER A 64 1.00 3.04 15.54
C SER A 64 0.71 1.89 14.57
N GLY A 65 1.06 2.03 13.29
CA GLY A 65 0.82 0.99 12.30
C GLY A 65 1.55 1.28 10.98
N PHE A 66 1.55 0.28 10.10
CA PHE A 66 2.24 0.43 8.82
C PHE A 66 1.55 1.46 7.92
N CYS A 67 0.28 1.21 7.53
CA CYS A 67 -0.46 2.12 6.65
C CYS A 67 -1.97 1.83 6.71
N GLY A 68 -2.77 2.88 6.89
CA GLY A 68 -4.24 2.81 6.96
C GLY A 68 -4.97 2.86 5.60
N GLY A 69 -4.23 2.99 4.48
CA GLY A 69 -4.80 3.16 3.15
C GLY A 69 -4.68 4.58 2.63
N TYR A 70 -5.52 4.97 1.66
CA TYR A 70 -5.52 6.31 1.10
C TYR A 70 -5.99 7.36 2.11
N ASP A 71 -5.37 8.57 2.10
CA ASP A 71 -5.73 9.68 2.99
C ASP A 71 -7.04 10.34 2.53
N LEU A 72 -8.15 9.67 2.85
CA LEU A 72 -9.49 10.13 2.49
C LEU A 72 -10.00 11.24 3.43
N ILE A 73 -9.37 11.43 4.58
CA ILE A 73 -9.69 12.54 5.50
C ILE A 73 -9.30 13.86 4.83
N ALA A 74 -8.10 13.96 4.29
CA ALA A 74 -7.66 15.13 3.55
C ALA A 74 -8.59 15.44 2.37
N SER A 75 -9.04 14.40 1.65
CA SER A 75 -10.02 14.54 0.57
C SER A 75 -11.39 15.02 1.06
N ALA A 76 -11.89 14.49 2.18
CA ALA A 76 -13.20 14.86 2.76
C ALA A 76 -13.17 16.25 3.41
N GLU A 77 -12.04 16.65 3.99
CA GLU A 77 -11.83 17.96 4.60
C GLU A 77 -11.50 19.06 3.58
N HIS A 78 -11.45 18.73 2.28
CA HIS A 78 -11.03 19.62 1.21
C HIS A 78 -9.62 20.22 1.43
N ASP A 79 -8.76 19.49 2.13
CA ASP A 79 -7.34 19.81 2.28
C ASP A 79 -6.60 19.49 0.97
N MET A 80 -6.79 20.39 -0.01
CA MET A 80 -6.24 20.24 -1.34
C MET A 80 -4.71 20.28 -1.35
N GLU A 81 -4.09 20.96 -0.38
CA GLU A 81 -2.63 20.97 -0.25
C GLU A 81 -2.09 19.64 0.28
N GLY A 82 -2.82 18.99 1.19
CA GLY A 82 -2.42 17.69 1.77
C GLY A 82 -2.50 16.50 0.82
N ILE A 83 -3.30 16.58 -0.24
CA ILE A 83 -3.48 15.51 -1.22
C ILE A 83 -2.84 15.80 -2.58
N ALA A 84 -2.53 17.06 -2.88
CA ALA A 84 -1.98 17.48 -4.16
C ALA A 84 -0.58 16.89 -4.40
N GLN A 85 -0.31 16.56 -5.64
CA GLN A 85 1.07 16.36 -6.10
C GLN A 85 1.62 17.74 -6.49
N PRO A 86 2.68 18.25 -5.82
CA PRO A 86 3.14 19.64 -5.99
C PRO A 86 3.44 20.04 -7.44
N ASP A 87 3.90 19.09 -8.26
CA ASP A 87 4.29 19.31 -9.65
C ASP A 87 3.25 18.81 -10.67
N ALA A 88 2.03 18.49 -10.23
CA ALA A 88 0.99 18.03 -11.16
C ALA A 88 0.57 19.17 -12.07
N PRO A 89 0.65 19.01 -13.41
CA PRO A 89 0.18 20.03 -14.33
C PRO A 89 -1.31 20.30 -14.17
N GLU A 90 -1.70 21.57 -14.21
CA GLU A 90 -3.12 21.98 -14.20
C GLU A 90 -3.89 21.25 -15.31
N GLY A 91 -5.08 20.75 -14.97
CA GLY A 91 -5.92 19.97 -15.88
C GLY A 91 -5.48 18.52 -16.11
N SER A 92 -4.40 18.07 -15.46
CA SER A 92 -3.95 16.68 -15.55
C SER A 92 -4.83 15.73 -14.69
N PRO A 93 -4.78 14.41 -14.92
CA PRO A 93 -5.46 13.43 -14.06
C PRO A 93 -5.03 13.45 -12.59
N LEU A 94 -3.96 14.14 -12.25
CA LEU A 94 -3.45 14.30 -10.88
C LEU A 94 -3.83 15.66 -10.29
N ASP A 95 -4.45 16.53 -11.08
CA ASP A 95 -5.00 17.80 -10.61
C ASP A 95 -6.21 17.53 -9.70
N PRO A 96 -6.18 17.98 -8.43
CA PRO A 96 -7.27 17.78 -7.50
C PRO A 96 -8.62 18.30 -8.01
N MET A 97 -8.62 19.41 -8.79
CA MET A 97 -9.85 19.96 -9.35
C MET A 97 -10.43 19.07 -10.47
N VAL A 98 -9.58 18.37 -11.22
CA VAL A 98 -10.01 17.38 -12.21
C VAL A 98 -10.63 16.19 -11.49
N GLN A 99 -9.97 15.69 -10.42
CA GLN A 99 -10.49 14.58 -9.63
C GLN A 99 -11.80 14.93 -8.93
N ALA A 100 -11.92 16.12 -8.33
CA ALA A 100 -13.16 16.56 -7.70
C ALA A 100 -14.34 16.61 -8.69
N ARG A 101 -14.11 17.14 -9.90
CA ARG A 101 -15.14 17.15 -10.94
C ARG A 101 -15.50 15.76 -11.44
N ASN A 102 -14.50 14.87 -11.53
CA ASN A 102 -14.71 13.49 -11.97
C ASN A 102 -15.49 12.66 -10.94
N HIS A 103 -15.45 13.06 -9.67
CA HIS A 103 -16.18 12.44 -8.57
C HIS A 103 -17.54 13.11 -8.24
N ASP A 104 -17.90 14.15 -8.97
CA ASP A 104 -19.21 14.81 -8.80
C ASP A 104 -20.34 13.88 -9.29
N PRO A 105 -21.25 13.42 -8.41
CA PRO A 105 -22.35 12.54 -8.81
C PRO A 105 -23.34 13.17 -9.80
N SER A 106 -23.36 14.52 -9.90
CA SER A 106 -24.17 15.25 -10.87
C SER A 106 -23.47 15.47 -12.22
N GLY A 107 -22.17 15.20 -12.27
CA GLY A 107 -21.34 15.39 -13.45
C GLY A 107 -21.28 14.16 -14.38
N THR A 108 -20.40 14.25 -15.35
CA THR A 108 -20.08 13.10 -16.23
C THR A 108 -18.80 12.47 -15.76
N TRP A 109 -18.88 11.21 -15.34
CA TRP A 109 -17.71 10.43 -14.96
C TRP A 109 -16.87 10.04 -16.18
N ASP A 110 -15.58 10.30 -16.12
CA ASP A 110 -14.57 9.81 -17.07
C ASP A 110 -13.74 8.70 -16.42
N PRO A 111 -14.00 7.42 -16.74
CA PRO A 111 -13.25 6.30 -16.18
C PRO A 111 -11.76 6.29 -16.56
N VAL A 112 -11.38 6.96 -17.64
CA VAL A 112 -9.98 7.04 -18.05
C VAL A 112 -9.19 7.98 -17.15
N THR A 113 -9.79 9.07 -16.70
CA THR A 113 -9.19 9.98 -15.72
C THR A 113 -8.89 9.25 -14.40
N ASP A 114 -9.83 8.46 -13.88
CA ASP A 114 -9.61 7.60 -12.71
C ASP A 114 -8.50 6.58 -12.94
N TYR A 115 -8.56 5.86 -14.06
CA TYR A 115 -7.55 4.88 -14.41
C TYR A 115 -6.15 5.51 -14.46
N GLN A 116 -6.03 6.69 -15.06
CA GLN A 116 -4.75 7.38 -15.17
C GLN A 116 -4.15 7.76 -13.81
N MET A 117 -4.98 8.18 -12.85
CA MET A 117 -4.54 8.45 -11.48
C MET A 117 -4.13 7.16 -10.76
N MET A 118 -5.05 6.20 -10.66
CA MET A 118 -4.84 4.97 -9.89
C MET A 118 -3.74 4.08 -10.46
N SER A 119 -3.59 4.03 -11.79
CA SER A 119 -2.49 3.30 -12.42
C SER A 119 -1.12 3.89 -12.09
N ARG A 120 -1.04 5.20 -11.79
CA ARG A 120 0.22 5.83 -11.33
C ARG A 120 0.53 5.43 -9.90
N ASN A 121 -0.47 5.41 -9.02
CA ASN A 121 -0.28 4.92 -7.66
C ASN A 121 0.18 3.46 -7.66
N LEU A 122 -0.49 2.60 -8.45
CA LEU A 122 -0.09 1.21 -8.61
C LEU A 122 1.34 1.06 -9.11
N ARG A 123 1.76 1.83 -10.13
CA ARG A 123 3.14 1.80 -10.63
C ARG A 123 4.14 2.19 -9.55
N GLY A 124 3.79 3.16 -8.70
CA GLY A 124 4.62 3.53 -7.55
C GLY A 124 4.82 2.37 -6.58
N PHE A 125 3.74 1.68 -6.21
CA PHE A 125 3.81 0.49 -5.33
C PHE A 125 4.56 -0.67 -6.00
N MET A 126 4.28 -0.90 -7.28
CA MET A 126 4.93 -1.96 -8.06
C MET A 126 6.42 -1.72 -8.29
N SER A 127 6.97 -0.54 -7.99
CA SER A 127 8.41 -0.32 -7.97
C SER A 127 9.13 -1.28 -7.02
N LEU A 128 8.49 -1.65 -5.90
CA LEU A 128 8.99 -2.66 -4.95
C LEU A 128 9.10 -4.04 -5.62
N PHE A 129 8.06 -4.44 -6.33
CA PHE A 129 8.03 -5.71 -7.06
C PHE A 129 9.05 -5.73 -8.20
N HIS A 130 9.13 -4.63 -8.97
CA HIS A 130 10.04 -4.50 -10.11
C HIS A 130 11.49 -4.17 -9.71
N SER A 131 11.74 -3.82 -8.45
CA SER A 131 13.08 -3.59 -7.95
C SER A 131 14.00 -4.77 -8.31
N GLU A 132 15.20 -4.49 -8.75
CA GLU A 132 16.23 -5.52 -8.98
C GLU A 132 16.69 -6.15 -7.67
N LYS A 133 16.59 -5.40 -6.56
CA LYS A 133 16.98 -5.86 -5.23
C LYS A 133 15.79 -6.39 -4.45
N PRO A 134 15.98 -7.40 -3.58
CA PRO A 134 14.92 -7.87 -2.69
C PRO A 134 14.33 -6.75 -1.85
N THR A 135 13.02 -6.83 -1.63
CA THR A 135 12.25 -5.90 -0.82
C THR A 135 11.61 -6.63 0.34
N VAL A 136 11.77 -6.13 1.56
CA VAL A 136 11.18 -6.70 2.78
C VAL A 136 10.35 -5.63 3.46
N CYS A 137 9.07 -5.91 3.70
CA CYS A 137 8.16 -4.99 4.39
C CYS A 137 7.91 -5.45 5.82
N LYS A 138 8.10 -4.54 6.80
CA LYS A 138 7.71 -4.74 8.19
C LYS A 138 6.32 -4.17 8.41
N VAL A 139 5.41 -5.02 8.88
CA VAL A 139 4.03 -4.65 9.20
C VAL A 139 3.79 -4.78 10.69
N HIS A 140 3.48 -3.67 11.36
CA HIS A 140 3.06 -3.61 12.76
C HIS A 140 1.71 -2.91 12.86
N GLY A 141 1.00 -3.11 13.96
CA GLY A 141 -0.28 -2.49 14.26
C GLY A 141 -1.35 -2.77 13.21
N TYR A 142 -1.30 -2.07 12.07
CA TYR A 142 -2.25 -2.28 10.99
C TYR A 142 -1.63 -2.06 9.59
N CYS A 143 -2.17 -2.81 8.63
CA CYS A 143 -1.90 -2.67 7.21
C CYS A 143 -3.22 -2.95 6.47
N VAL A 144 -3.98 -1.93 6.11
CA VAL A 144 -5.32 -2.10 5.53
C VAL A 144 -5.52 -1.29 4.25
N ALA A 145 -6.51 -1.68 3.48
CA ALA A 145 -6.87 -0.97 2.23
C ALA A 145 -5.67 -0.81 1.26
N GLY A 146 -5.42 0.41 0.77
CA GLY A 146 -4.26 0.74 -0.07
C GLY A 146 -2.91 0.41 0.58
N GLY A 147 -2.84 0.36 1.92
CA GLY A 147 -1.66 -0.10 2.64
C GLY A 147 -1.29 -1.54 2.28
N THR A 148 -2.29 -2.42 2.11
CA THR A 148 -2.05 -3.79 1.63
C THR A 148 -1.65 -3.83 0.16
N ASP A 149 -2.18 -2.93 -0.68
CA ASP A 149 -1.75 -2.83 -2.07
C ASP A 149 -0.24 -2.53 -2.15
N MET A 150 0.26 -1.65 -1.28
CA MET A 150 1.69 -1.33 -1.18
C MET A 150 2.51 -2.49 -0.58
N ALA A 151 2.11 -2.99 0.59
CA ALA A 151 2.86 -4.03 1.31
C ALA A 151 3.01 -5.32 0.49
N LEU A 152 1.94 -5.75 -0.19
CA LEU A 152 1.95 -6.97 -1.01
C LEU A 152 2.84 -6.86 -2.26
N CYS A 153 3.26 -5.67 -2.66
CA CYS A 153 4.25 -5.48 -3.72
C CYS A 153 5.68 -5.78 -3.25
N SER A 154 5.93 -5.89 -1.95
CA SER A 154 7.24 -6.34 -1.43
C SER A 154 7.41 -7.85 -1.61
N ASP A 155 8.65 -8.33 -1.67
CA ASP A 155 8.91 -9.77 -1.83
C ASP A 155 8.55 -10.56 -0.58
N LEU A 156 8.90 -10.04 0.59
CA LEU A 156 8.71 -10.68 1.89
C LEU A 156 8.00 -9.74 2.86
N LEU A 157 7.17 -10.31 3.75
CA LEU A 157 6.55 -9.60 4.85
C LEU A 157 7.04 -10.18 6.19
N VAL A 158 7.46 -9.32 7.10
CA VAL A 158 7.71 -9.62 8.52
C VAL A 158 6.63 -8.89 9.31
N VAL A 159 5.83 -9.62 10.08
CA VAL A 159 4.57 -9.10 10.60
C VAL A 159 4.49 -9.24 12.12
N GLU A 160 3.98 -8.22 12.81
CA GLU A 160 3.57 -8.33 14.21
C GLU A 160 2.42 -9.33 14.34
N ASP A 161 2.47 -10.23 15.32
CA ASP A 161 1.50 -11.32 15.52
C ASP A 161 0.05 -10.83 15.64
N THR A 162 -0.15 -9.65 16.22
CA THR A 162 -1.46 -9.01 16.43
C THR A 162 -1.82 -7.97 15.37
N ALA A 163 -0.95 -7.73 14.38
CA ALA A 163 -1.22 -6.72 13.35
C ALA A 163 -2.50 -7.02 12.57
N LYS A 164 -3.33 -6.00 12.35
CA LYS A 164 -4.56 -6.11 11.56
C LYS A 164 -4.25 -5.94 10.08
N ILE A 165 -4.51 -6.97 9.27
CA ILE A 165 -4.21 -6.98 7.82
C ILE A 165 -5.48 -7.33 7.04
N GLY A 166 -5.91 -6.45 6.12
CA GLY A 166 -7.14 -6.71 5.36
C GLY A 166 -7.53 -5.62 4.40
N TYR A 167 -8.71 -5.80 3.78
CA TYR A 167 -9.25 -4.85 2.81
C TYR A 167 -10.70 -4.47 3.11
N PRO A 168 -11.00 -3.81 4.26
CA PRO A 168 -12.36 -3.41 4.64
C PRO A 168 -13.11 -2.54 3.60
N PRO A 169 -12.44 -1.72 2.74
CA PRO A 169 -13.13 -1.00 1.66
C PRO A 169 -13.93 -1.88 0.69
N ALA A 170 -13.62 -3.18 0.59
CA ALA A 170 -14.39 -4.13 -0.20
C ALA A 170 -15.87 -4.22 0.19
N ARG A 171 -16.24 -3.75 1.40
CA ARG A 171 -17.63 -3.72 1.90
C ARG A 171 -18.50 -2.67 1.23
N VAL A 172 -17.89 -1.62 0.66
CA VAL A 172 -18.68 -0.51 0.09
C VAL A 172 -17.99 0.25 -1.05
N TRP A 173 -16.67 0.45 -0.97
CA TRP A 173 -16.00 1.39 -1.84
C TRP A 173 -14.50 1.05 -2.02
N GLY A 174 -14.18 0.03 -2.75
CA GLY A 174 -12.79 -0.23 -3.08
C GLY A 174 -12.56 -1.64 -3.63
N VAL A 175 -11.65 -1.70 -4.57
CA VAL A 175 -11.12 -2.94 -5.13
C VAL A 175 -9.60 -2.87 -5.05
N PRO A 176 -8.89 -3.93 -4.59
CA PRO A 176 -7.44 -3.92 -4.52
C PRO A 176 -6.80 -3.68 -5.89
N THR A 177 -6.11 -2.56 -6.04
CA THR A 177 -5.52 -2.16 -7.32
C THR A 177 -4.30 -3.00 -7.70
N SER A 178 -3.54 -3.46 -6.70
CA SER A 178 -2.40 -4.37 -6.93
C SER A 178 -2.83 -5.77 -7.37
N ALA A 179 -4.06 -6.18 -7.03
CA ALA A 179 -4.63 -7.49 -7.31
C ALA A 179 -3.77 -8.67 -6.81
N LEU A 180 -2.86 -8.44 -5.86
CA LEU A 180 -1.88 -9.43 -5.41
C LEU A 180 -2.42 -10.46 -4.42
N TRP A 181 -3.57 -10.22 -3.80
CA TRP A 181 -4.12 -11.13 -2.79
C TRP A 181 -4.20 -12.59 -3.26
N ALA A 182 -4.76 -12.84 -4.46
CA ALA A 182 -4.90 -14.19 -4.98
C ALA A 182 -3.56 -14.87 -5.25
N TYR A 183 -2.55 -14.10 -5.65
CA TYR A 183 -1.20 -14.59 -5.90
C TYR A 183 -0.44 -14.91 -4.60
N ARG A 184 -0.75 -14.19 -3.51
CA ARG A 184 -0.08 -14.34 -2.21
C ARG A 184 -0.68 -15.46 -1.35
N VAL A 185 -2.02 -15.56 -1.27
CA VAL A 185 -2.70 -16.50 -0.35
C VAL A 185 -3.56 -17.54 -1.07
N GLY A 186 -3.57 -17.53 -2.39
CA GLY A 186 -4.42 -18.37 -3.21
C GLY A 186 -5.86 -17.86 -3.30
N PRO A 187 -6.62 -18.31 -4.31
CA PRO A 187 -7.92 -17.74 -4.65
C PRO A 187 -8.99 -17.93 -3.57
N ALA A 188 -8.97 -19.03 -2.83
CA ALA A 188 -9.99 -19.29 -1.80
C ALA A 188 -9.88 -18.33 -0.62
N ARG A 189 -8.66 -18.11 -0.09
CA ARG A 189 -8.39 -17.19 1.02
C ARG A 189 -8.56 -15.73 0.58
N ALA A 190 -8.10 -15.38 -0.63
CA ALA A 190 -8.34 -14.06 -1.21
C ALA A 190 -9.84 -13.75 -1.32
N LYS A 191 -10.66 -14.69 -1.83
CA LYS A 191 -12.12 -14.52 -1.86
C LYS A 191 -12.72 -14.39 -0.47
N ARG A 192 -12.26 -15.19 0.52
CA ARG A 192 -12.74 -15.07 1.92
C ARG A 192 -12.54 -13.65 2.45
N LEU A 193 -11.38 -13.03 2.23
CA LEU A 193 -11.10 -11.66 2.66
C LEU A 193 -11.89 -10.62 1.86
N LEU A 194 -11.84 -10.69 0.53
CA LEU A 194 -12.38 -9.64 -0.33
C LEU A 194 -13.90 -9.67 -0.45
N LEU A 195 -14.56 -10.82 -0.28
CA LEU A 195 -16.03 -10.92 -0.29
C LEU A 195 -16.69 -10.53 1.03
N THR A 196 -15.91 -10.46 2.11
CA THR A 196 -16.41 -10.04 3.43
C THR A 196 -15.82 -8.71 3.89
N GLY A 197 -14.69 -8.29 3.31
CA GLY A 197 -13.89 -7.16 3.81
C GLY A 197 -13.25 -7.42 5.17
N ASP A 198 -13.18 -8.68 5.61
CA ASP A 198 -12.57 -9.02 6.90
C ASP A 198 -11.07 -8.72 6.91
N SER A 199 -10.54 -8.66 8.13
CA SER A 199 -9.09 -8.60 8.36
C SER A 199 -8.63 -9.88 9.07
N ILE A 200 -7.36 -10.20 8.93
CA ILE A 200 -6.68 -11.28 9.64
C ILE A 200 -5.60 -10.68 10.54
N ASP A 201 -5.21 -11.40 11.58
CA ASP A 201 -4.04 -11.06 12.38
C ASP A 201 -2.74 -11.57 11.74
N GLY A 202 -1.60 -11.15 12.29
CA GLY A 202 -0.29 -11.54 11.79
C GLY A 202 -0.02 -13.04 11.93
N THR A 203 -0.55 -13.70 12.96
CA THR A 203 -0.45 -15.15 13.15
C THR A 203 -1.14 -15.89 12.01
N THR A 204 -2.38 -15.51 11.70
CA THR A 204 -3.14 -16.06 10.57
C THR A 204 -2.46 -15.74 9.24
N ALA A 205 -1.87 -14.54 9.10
CA ALA A 205 -1.11 -14.18 7.90
C ALA A 205 0.09 -15.12 7.66
N ALA A 206 0.80 -15.51 8.71
CA ALA A 206 1.88 -16.50 8.63
C ALA A 206 1.36 -17.90 8.30
N GLU A 207 0.28 -18.35 8.93
CA GLU A 207 -0.35 -19.65 8.64
C GLU A 207 -0.85 -19.75 7.18
N TRP A 208 -1.28 -18.62 6.61
CA TRP A 208 -1.73 -18.56 5.23
C TRP A 208 -0.60 -18.44 4.21
N GLY A 209 0.63 -18.21 4.68
CA GLY A 209 1.80 -17.99 3.84
C GLY A 209 1.87 -16.57 3.25
N LEU A 210 1.09 -15.62 3.80
CA LEU A 210 1.18 -14.21 3.44
C LEU A 210 2.43 -13.57 4.04
N ALA A 211 2.68 -13.82 5.33
CA ALA A 211 3.89 -13.39 6.02
C ALA A 211 4.97 -14.48 5.95
N SER A 212 6.20 -14.06 5.70
CA SER A 212 7.38 -14.95 5.72
C SER A 212 7.84 -15.22 7.14
N GLU A 213 7.65 -14.23 8.02
CA GLU A 213 7.96 -14.31 9.44
C GLU A 213 6.91 -13.55 10.26
N VAL A 214 6.66 -14.02 11.47
CA VAL A 214 5.78 -13.40 12.46
C VAL A 214 6.49 -13.32 13.80
N ALA A 215 6.28 -12.24 14.54
CA ALA A 215 6.85 -12.05 15.87
C ALA A 215 5.94 -11.19 16.75
N PRO A 216 6.00 -11.35 18.09
CA PRO A 216 5.43 -10.38 19.01
C PRO A 216 6.02 -8.98 18.81
N ALA A 217 5.27 -7.94 19.15
CA ALA A 217 5.70 -6.55 18.99
C ALA A 217 7.11 -6.28 19.55
N ALA A 218 7.42 -6.87 20.71
CA ALA A 218 8.73 -6.68 21.37
C ALA A 218 9.92 -7.29 20.62
N GLU A 219 9.67 -8.26 19.72
CA GLU A 219 10.70 -9.00 18.98
C GLU A 219 10.68 -8.66 17.47
N LEU A 220 9.69 -7.90 17.03
CA LEU A 220 9.46 -7.63 15.60
C LEU A 220 10.66 -6.96 14.93
N ASP A 221 11.23 -5.95 15.58
CA ASP A 221 12.37 -5.20 15.03
C ASP A 221 13.61 -6.10 14.92
N GLU A 222 13.90 -6.90 15.95
CA GLU A 222 15.04 -7.84 15.92
C GLU A 222 14.87 -8.87 14.81
N ARG A 223 13.65 -9.40 14.64
CA ARG A 223 13.32 -10.37 13.59
C ARG A 223 13.51 -9.77 12.20
N PHE A 224 13.01 -8.55 12.01
CA PHE A 224 13.12 -7.83 10.75
C PHE A 224 14.58 -7.54 10.39
N GLU A 225 15.36 -6.98 11.33
CA GLU A 225 16.77 -6.69 11.10
C GLU A 225 17.60 -7.95 10.82
N SER A 226 17.34 -9.04 11.56
CA SER A 226 18.01 -10.33 11.33
C SER A 226 17.78 -10.86 9.91
N LEU A 227 16.56 -10.75 9.38
CA LEU A 227 16.25 -11.16 8.00
C LEU A 227 16.96 -10.25 6.99
N LEU A 228 16.94 -8.93 7.18
CA LEU A 228 17.64 -7.97 6.31
C LEU A 228 19.14 -8.24 6.27
N GLU A 229 19.77 -8.43 7.41
CA GLU A 229 21.21 -8.75 7.49
C GLU A 229 21.53 -10.07 6.79
N ARG A 230 20.66 -11.08 6.96
CA ARG A 230 20.83 -12.38 6.31
C ARG A 230 20.80 -12.26 4.78
N ILE A 231 19.82 -11.51 4.24
CA ILE A 231 19.72 -11.22 2.81
C ILE A 231 20.92 -10.40 2.35
N GLY A 232 21.32 -9.37 3.09
CA GLY A 232 22.44 -8.50 2.76
C GLY A 232 23.80 -9.20 2.62
N ARG A 233 23.94 -10.41 3.17
CA ARG A 233 25.15 -11.25 3.01
C ARG A 233 25.18 -12.04 1.70
N VAL A 234 24.07 -12.15 1.00
CA VAL A 234 24.01 -12.88 -0.27
C VAL A 234 24.57 -11.99 -1.39
N PRO A 235 25.40 -12.54 -2.30
CA PRO A 235 25.92 -11.77 -3.42
C PRO A 235 24.77 -11.18 -4.28
N ILE A 236 24.88 -9.90 -4.63
CA ILE A 236 23.83 -9.13 -5.30
C ILE A 236 23.35 -9.79 -6.59
N ASN A 237 24.23 -10.35 -7.41
CA ASN A 237 23.85 -11.02 -8.64
C ASN A 237 22.92 -12.23 -8.41
N GLN A 238 23.12 -12.97 -7.29
CA GLN A 238 22.25 -14.08 -6.94
C GLN A 238 20.85 -13.58 -6.53
N LEU A 239 20.82 -12.51 -5.73
CA LEU A 239 19.55 -11.89 -5.29
C LEU A 239 18.72 -11.43 -6.50
N VAL A 240 19.33 -10.70 -7.43
CA VAL A 240 18.69 -10.21 -8.65
C VAL A 240 18.12 -11.38 -9.48
N MET A 241 18.95 -12.39 -9.79
CA MET A 241 18.53 -13.51 -10.62
C MET A 241 17.39 -14.30 -9.98
N HIS A 242 17.45 -14.59 -8.68
CA HIS A 242 16.41 -15.33 -7.98
C HIS A 242 15.09 -14.55 -7.92
N LYS A 243 15.13 -13.27 -7.61
CA LYS A 243 13.94 -12.42 -7.61
C LYS A 243 13.27 -12.39 -8.98
N LEU A 244 14.04 -12.13 -10.04
CA LEU A 244 13.51 -12.09 -11.42
C LEU A 244 12.88 -13.43 -11.83
N LEU A 245 13.54 -14.55 -11.48
CA LEU A 245 13.03 -15.89 -11.78
C LEU A 245 11.68 -16.16 -11.11
N VAL A 246 11.55 -15.81 -9.83
CA VAL A 246 10.29 -15.99 -9.07
C VAL A 246 9.21 -15.06 -9.60
N ASN A 247 9.52 -13.79 -9.84
CA ASN A 247 8.55 -12.81 -10.33
C ASN A 247 7.99 -13.18 -11.72
N GLN A 248 8.79 -13.83 -12.56
CA GLN A 248 8.32 -14.30 -13.86
C GLN A 248 7.14 -15.28 -13.76
N THR A 249 7.02 -16.04 -12.67
CA THR A 249 5.88 -16.94 -12.47
C THR A 249 4.56 -16.19 -12.33
N LEU A 250 4.57 -15.04 -11.62
CA LEU A 250 3.38 -14.21 -11.43
C LEU A 250 2.96 -13.54 -12.75
N TYR A 251 3.92 -13.07 -13.54
CA TYR A 251 3.64 -12.56 -14.88
C TYR A 251 3.01 -13.61 -15.78
N SER A 252 3.53 -14.84 -15.77
CA SER A 252 2.98 -15.94 -16.54
C SER A 252 1.56 -16.34 -16.12
N GLN A 253 1.17 -16.02 -14.88
CA GLN A 253 -0.18 -16.22 -14.36
C GLN A 253 -1.13 -15.05 -14.66
N GLY A 254 -0.70 -14.03 -15.42
CA GLY A 254 -1.55 -12.94 -15.88
C GLY A 254 -1.63 -11.75 -14.94
N LEU A 255 -0.65 -11.52 -14.05
CA LEU A 255 -0.65 -10.43 -13.07
C LEU A 255 -0.98 -9.07 -13.69
N GLN A 256 -0.37 -8.71 -14.83
CA GLN A 256 -0.61 -7.40 -15.48
C GLN A 256 -2.07 -7.22 -15.91
N ALA A 257 -2.70 -8.25 -16.46
CA ALA A 257 -4.10 -8.19 -16.87
C ALA A 257 -5.02 -8.04 -15.66
N THR A 258 -4.75 -8.77 -14.57
CA THR A 258 -5.51 -8.70 -13.33
C THR A 258 -5.38 -7.32 -12.67
N GLN A 259 -4.19 -6.71 -12.70
CA GLN A 259 -3.93 -5.36 -12.20
C GLN A 259 -4.69 -4.29 -13.00
N ALA A 260 -4.71 -4.39 -14.32
CA ALA A 260 -5.50 -3.48 -15.15
C ALA A 260 -6.99 -3.53 -14.79
N MET A 261 -7.55 -4.73 -14.57
CA MET A 261 -8.92 -4.92 -14.09
C MET A 261 -9.11 -4.32 -12.69
N GLY A 262 -8.17 -4.55 -11.76
CA GLY A 262 -8.23 -4.00 -10.40
C GLY A 262 -8.31 -2.48 -10.39
N VAL A 263 -7.50 -1.81 -11.21
CA VAL A 263 -7.50 -0.35 -11.34
C VAL A 263 -8.82 0.17 -11.91
N PHE A 264 -9.37 -0.45 -12.96
CA PHE A 264 -10.66 -0.05 -13.51
C PHE A 264 -11.81 -0.31 -12.53
N PHE A 265 -11.81 -1.45 -11.85
CA PHE A 265 -12.87 -1.80 -10.90
C PHE A 265 -12.84 -0.91 -9.65
N ASP A 266 -11.68 -0.45 -9.21
CA ASP A 266 -11.60 0.54 -8.14
C ASP A 266 -12.27 1.87 -8.54
N GLY A 267 -12.03 2.35 -9.76
CA GLY A 267 -12.74 3.50 -10.30
C GLY A 267 -14.26 3.29 -10.37
N ILE A 268 -14.70 2.14 -10.88
CA ILE A 268 -16.12 1.78 -10.94
C ILE A 268 -16.73 1.73 -9.54
N ALA A 269 -16.08 1.08 -8.57
CA ALA A 269 -16.60 0.94 -7.20
C ALA A 269 -16.90 2.29 -6.55
N ARG A 270 -16.07 3.29 -6.80
CA ARG A 270 -16.24 4.66 -6.27
C ARG A 270 -17.44 5.41 -6.91
N HIS A 271 -17.89 4.98 -8.10
CA HIS A 271 -18.96 5.61 -8.87
C HIS A 271 -20.25 4.78 -8.89
N THR A 272 -20.34 3.75 -8.04
CA THR A 272 -21.61 3.05 -7.79
C THR A 272 -22.54 3.87 -6.89
N PRO A 273 -23.86 3.59 -6.88
CA PRO A 273 -24.75 4.23 -5.92
C PRO A 273 -24.29 4.10 -4.47
N GLU A 274 -23.75 2.94 -4.09
CA GLU A 274 -23.22 2.67 -2.76
C GLU A 274 -21.95 3.49 -2.47
N GLY A 275 -21.07 3.64 -3.48
CA GLY A 275 -19.86 4.45 -3.39
C GLY A 275 -20.19 5.93 -3.15
N PHE A 276 -21.12 6.50 -3.91
CA PHE A 276 -21.58 7.87 -3.69
C PHE A 276 -22.31 8.05 -2.35
N ALA A 277 -23.15 7.11 -1.94
CA ALA A 277 -23.84 7.16 -0.65
C ALA A 277 -22.83 7.16 0.52
N TRP A 278 -21.79 6.35 0.43
CA TRP A 278 -20.73 6.33 1.45
C TRP A 278 -19.91 7.61 1.47
N GLN A 279 -19.59 8.17 0.32
CA GLN A 279 -18.90 9.46 0.21
C GLN A 279 -19.73 10.58 0.85
N GLN A 280 -21.03 10.62 0.58
CA GLN A 280 -21.96 11.57 1.19
C GLN A 280 -22.01 11.40 2.72
N LEU A 281 -22.09 10.15 3.20
CA LEU A 281 -22.05 9.84 4.64
C LEU A 281 -20.77 10.35 5.30
N ALA A 282 -19.60 10.15 4.63
CA ALA A 282 -18.32 10.63 5.12
C ALA A 282 -18.23 12.16 5.17
N ALA A 283 -18.81 12.85 4.19
CA ALA A 283 -18.90 14.31 4.17
C ALA A 283 -19.82 14.87 5.25
N GLU A 284 -20.95 14.20 5.55
CA GLU A 284 -21.95 14.65 6.52
C GLU A 284 -21.54 14.36 7.98
N LYS A 285 -20.99 13.15 8.25
CA LYS A 285 -20.70 12.68 9.63
C LYS A 285 -19.22 12.62 9.96
N GLY A 286 -18.35 12.84 8.99
CA GLY A 286 -16.92 12.67 9.09
C GLY A 286 -16.46 11.24 8.76
N PHE A 287 -15.21 11.13 8.30
CA PHE A 287 -14.64 9.88 7.82
C PHE A 287 -14.64 8.75 8.87
N LYS A 288 -14.28 9.07 10.12
CA LYS A 288 -14.25 8.07 11.21
C LYS A 288 -15.60 7.43 11.47
N GLU A 289 -16.67 8.23 11.48
CA GLU A 289 -18.02 7.74 11.70
C GLU A 289 -18.51 6.91 10.51
N ALA A 290 -18.22 7.33 9.28
CA ALA A 290 -18.56 6.55 8.10
C ALA A 290 -17.84 5.19 8.08
N VAL A 291 -16.58 5.12 8.51
CA VAL A 291 -15.84 3.87 8.68
C VAL A 291 -16.50 3.01 9.76
N ARG A 292 -16.88 3.58 10.90
CA ARG A 292 -17.57 2.84 11.97
C ARG A 292 -18.88 2.25 11.50
N GLU A 293 -19.74 3.03 10.84
CA GLU A 293 -21.03 2.56 10.32
C GLU A 293 -20.87 1.46 9.24
N ARG A 294 -19.80 1.53 8.43
CA ARG A 294 -19.47 0.48 7.47
C ARG A 294 -19.09 -0.84 8.14
N ASP A 295 -18.28 -0.77 9.21
CA ASP A 295 -17.62 -1.93 9.81
C ASP A 295 -18.41 -2.56 10.96
N GLU A 296 -19.23 -1.79 11.67
CA GLU A 296 -20.05 -2.24 12.79
C GLU A 296 -20.95 -3.45 12.49
N PRO A 297 -21.65 -3.55 11.32
CA PRO A 297 -22.47 -4.71 10.99
C PRO A 297 -21.68 -6.03 10.86
N PHE A 298 -20.36 -5.94 10.70
CA PHE A 298 -19.45 -7.09 10.59
C PHE A 298 -18.75 -7.43 11.91
N GLY A 299 -19.06 -6.70 13.00
CA GLY A 299 -18.40 -6.87 14.27
C GLY A 299 -16.96 -6.32 14.32
N ASP A 300 -16.53 -5.63 13.28
CA ASP A 300 -15.27 -4.92 13.26
C ASP A 300 -15.45 -3.53 13.88
N VAL A 301 -14.76 -3.27 14.98
CA VAL A 301 -14.60 -1.89 15.46
C VAL A 301 -13.52 -1.30 14.56
N GLY A 302 -13.91 -0.40 13.68
CA GLY A 302 -12.98 0.23 12.76
C GLY A 302 -11.73 0.75 13.45
N LEU A 303 -10.65 0.94 12.71
CA LEU A 303 -9.45 1.64 13.18
C LEU A 303 -9.89 3.08 13.50
N GLY A 304 -10.29 3.27 14.74
CA GLY A 304 -10.67 4.58 15.27
C GLY A 304 -9.46 5.43 15.63
#